data_e873d861fb7c04cb6afb2cbbfa28d61f
#
_entry.id   e873d861fb7c04cb6afb2cbbfa28d61f
#
_cell.length_a   1.000
_cell.length_b   1.000
_cell.length_c   1.000
_cell.angle_alpha   90.00
_cell.angle_beta   90.00
_cell.angle_gamma   90.00
#
_symmetry.space_group_name_H-M   'P 1'
#
loop_
_entity.id
_entity.type
_entity.pdbx_description
1 polymer ?
#
loop_
_entity_poly.entity_id
_entity_poly.type
_entity_poly.pdbx_seq_one_letter_code
_entity_poly.pdbx_strand_id
1 'polypeptide(L)' 'MNETMKNLLERRSVRGYKKDLVPEEVLNEILEAGEYAPSGMGQQGTLMVVTQNPELVAKLSKMNADVMGAKSDPFYGAST' A
#
# COMPACT_ATOMS: atom_id res chain seq x y z
N MET A 1 14.58 -13.93 19.35
CA MET A 1 13.91 -13.80 18.03
C MET A 1 14.38 -12.52 17.37
N ASN A 2 14.76 -12.54 16.11
CA ASN A 2 15.23 -11.34 15.43
C ASN A 2 14.03 -10.46 14.98
N GLU A 3 14.32 -9.22 14.59
CA GLU A 3 13.26 -8.26 14.20
C GLU A 3 12.45 -8.75 13.00
N THR A 4 13.07 -9.42 12.04
CA THR A 4 12.38 -9.95 10.87
C THR A 4 11.32 -10.98 11.28
N MET A 5 11.69 -11.94 12.13
CA MET A 5 10.75 -12.95 12.61
C MET A 5 9.65 -12.33 13.45
N LYS A 6 10.00 -11.36 14.29
CA LYS A 6 9.04 -10.65 15.13
C LYS A 6 8.00 -9.94 14.27
N ASN A 7 8.42 -9.23 13.22
CA ASN A 7 7.52 -8.54 12.31
C ASN A 7 6.58 -9.50 11.58
N LEU A 8 7.09 -10.63 11.14
CA LEU A 8 6.26 -11.64 10.48
C LEU A 8 5.19 -12.21 11.39
N LEU A 9 5.54 -12.45 12.66
CA LEU A 9 4.62 -13.07 13.63
C LEU A 9 3.63 -12.08 14.22
N GLU A 10 4.02 -10.83 14.39
CA GLU A 10 3.20 -9.82 15.05
C GLU A 10 2.34 -8.99 14.09
N ARG A 11 2.59 -9.10 12.78
CA ARG A 11 1.80 -8.35 11.80
C ARG A 11 0.32 -8.69 11.90
N ARG A 12 -0.50 -7.73 11.52
CA ARG A 12 -1.95 -7.92 11.42
C ARG A 12 -2.44 -7.31 10.12
N SER A 13 -3.51 -7.87 9.60
CA SER A 13 -4.22 -7.25 8.47
C SER A 13 -4.99 -6.04 8.99
N VAL A 14 -4.67 -4.88 8.49
CA VAL A 14 -5.30 -3.63 8.92
C VAL A 14 -6.36 -3.22 7.89
N ARG A 15 -7.58 -2.98 8.36
CA ARG A 15 -8.72 -2.62 7.51
C ARG A 15 -9.35 -1.28 7.89
N GLY A 16 -8.57 -0.42 8.50
CA GLY A 16 -8.96 0.95 8.79
C GLY A 16 -7.69 1.76 8.98
N TYR A 17 -7.60 2.92 8.35
CA TYR A 17 -6.39 3.72 8.35
C TYR A 17 -6.66 5.14 8.81
N LYS A 18 -5.66 5.74 9.44
CA LYS A 18 -5.69 7.16 9.75
C LYS A 18 -5.62 7.98 8.47
N LYS A 19 -6.19 9.18 8.51
CA LYS A 19 -6.16 10.07 7.34
C LYS A 19 -4.84 10.81 7.18
N ASP A 20 -3.92 10.65 8.12
CA ASP A 20 -2.62 11.30 8.07
C ASP A 20 -1.82 10.78 6.88
N LEU A 21 -1.14 11.69 6.19
CA LEU A 21 -0.25 11.30 5.10
C LEU A 21 1.05 10.73 5.64
N VAL A 22 1.56 9.73 4.94
CA VAL A 22 2.86 9.15 5.27
C VAL A 22 3.94 10.19 4.97
N PRO A 23 4.85 10.50 5.93
CA PRO A 23 5.95 11.42 5.67
C PRO A 23 6.83 10.94 4.50
N GLU A 24 7.38 11.88 3.74
CA GLU A 24 8.17 11.56 2.56
C GLU A 24 9.33 10.61 2.84
N GLU A 25 10.03 10.82 3.96
CA GLU A 25 11.15 9.96 4.35
C GLU A 25 10.72 8.51 4.56
N VAL A 26 9.61 8.32 5.26
CA VAL A 26 9.05 6.98 5.51
C VAL A 26 8.54 6.36 4.21
N LEU A 27 7.90 7.17 3.38
CA LEU A 27 7.40 6.71 2.07
C LEU A 27 8.54 6.23 1.18
N ASN A 28 9.66 6.95 1.16
CA ASN A 28 10.83 6.54 0.37
C ASN A 28 11.42 5.22 0.86
N GLU A 29 11.44 4.98 2.17
CA GLU A 29 11.87 3.70 2.73
C GLU A 29 10.97 2.55 2.32
N ILE A 30 9.66 2.79 2.32
CA ILE A 30 8.68 1.78 1.89
C ILE A 30 8.87 1.44 0.42
N LEU A 31 9.07 2.45 -0.43
CA LEU A 31 9.27 2.26 -1.86
C LEU A 31 10.58 1.49 -2.14
N GLU A 32 11.63 1.81 -1.40
CA GLU A 32 12.90 1.07 -1.52
C GLU A 32 12.71 -0.39 -1.17
N ALA A 33 12.00 -0.68 -0.07
CA ALA A 33 11.72 -2.05 0.32
C ALA A 33 10.93 -2.80 -0.77
N GLY A 34 9.98 -2.12 -1.42
CA GLY A 34 9.22 -2.69 -2.52
C GLY A 34 10.06 -3.00 -3.74
N GLU A 35 11.06 -2.17 -4.03
CA GLU A 35 11.97 -2.38 -5.17
C GLU A 35 12.82 -3.64 -5.01
N TYR A 36 13.12 -4.01 -3.77
CA TYR A 36 13.92 -5.20 -3.47
C TYR A 36 13.08 -6.46 -3.28
N ALA A 37 11.77 -6.37 -3.44
CA ALA A 37 10.89 -7.54 -3.33
C ALA A 37 11.19 -8.52 -4.47
N PRO A 38 11.16 -9.84 -4.20
CA PRO A 38 11.38 -10.83 -5.26
C PRO A 38 10.33 -10.74 -6.35
N SER A 39 10.75 -10.91 -7.59
CA SER A 39 9.86 -10.98 -8.75
C SER A 39 10.12 -12.26 -9.54
N GLY A 40 9.14 -12.64 -10.35
CA GLY A 40 9.28 -13.82 -11.19
C GLY A 40 10.52 -13.73 -12.08
N MET A 41 11.40 -14.70 -12.01
CA MET A 41 12.64 -14.77 -12.77
C MET A 41 13.59 -13.56 -12.54
N GLY A 42 13.41 -12.84 -11.45
CA GLY A 42 14.25 -11.69 -11.11
C GLY A 42 14.12 -10.49 -12.04
N GLN A 43 13.05 -10.42 -12.83
CA GLN A 43 12.90 -9.39 -13.85
C GLN A 43 12.47 -8.02 -13.31
N GLN A 44 11.96 -7.97 -12.07
CA GLN A 44 11.51 -6.72 -11.43
C GLN A 44 10.65 -5.86 -12.35
N GLY A 45 9.67 -6.48 -13.00
CA GLY A 45 8.82 -5.82 -13.98
C GLY A 45 7.77 -4.87 -13.41
N THR A 46 7.77 -4.64 -12.09
CA THR A 46 6.78 -3.81 -11.43
C THR A 46 7.19 -2.35 -11.47
N LEU A 47 6.26 -1.51 -11.93
CA LEU A 47 6.39 -0.05 -11.85
C LEU A 47 5.53 0.44 -10.69
N MET A 48 6.13 1.19 -9.77
CA MET A 48 5.40 1.76 -8.64
C MET A 48 5.02 3.20 -8.92
N VAL A 49 3.73 3.50 -8.85
CA VAL A 49 3.20 4.86 -8.97
C VAL A 49 2.56 5.21 -7.63
N VAL A 50 3.03 6.29 -7.01
CA VAL A 50 2.59 6.70 -5.67
C VAL A 50 1.71 7.94 -5.78
N THR A 51 0.59 7.94 -5.07
CA THR A 51 -0.26 9.12 -4.98
C THR A 51 -0.67 9.38 -3.54
N GLN A 52 -0.62 10.65 -3.14
CA GLN A 52 -1.15 11.13 -1.87
C GLN A 52 -2.19 12.24 -2.09
N ASN A 53 -2.64 12.41 -3.33
CA ASN A 53 -3.71 13.36 -3.66
C ASN A 53 -5.05 12.76 -3.25
N PRO A 54 -5.79 13.39 -2.30
CA PRO A 54 -7.04 12.83 -1.81
C PRO A 54 -8.09 12.60 -2.91
N GLU A 55 -8.18 13.49 -3.88
CA GLU A 55 -9.14 13.36 -4.99
C GLU A 55 -8.81 12.17 -5.87
N LEU A 56 -7.52 11.98 -6.18
CA LEU A 56 -7.08 10.87 -7.01
C LEU A 56 -7.22 9.54 -6.29
N VAL A 57 -6.89 9.48 -4.99
CA VAL A 57 -7.07 8.28 -4.19
C VAL A 57 -8.55 7.89 -4.14
N ALA A 58 -9.45 8.85 -3.93
CA ALA A 58 -10.88 8.60 -3.91
C ALA A 58 -11.38 8.10 -5.27
N LYS A 59 -10.89 8.67 -6.36
CA LYS A 59 -11.24 8.25 -7.71
C LYS A 59 -10.80 6.82 -7.99
N LEU A 60 -9.57 6.49 -7.62
CA LEU A 60 -9.02 5.14 -7.80
C LEU A 60 -9.79 4.12 -6.95
N SER A 61 -10.16 4.50 -5.72
CA SER A 61 -10.97 3.66 -4.85
C SER A 61 -12.32 3.34 -5.49
N LYS A 62 -12.99 4.36 -6.04
CA LYS A 62 -14.28 4.19 -6.69
C LYS A 62 -14.16 3.29 -7.92
N MET A 63 -13.15 3.48 -8.75
CA MET A 63 -12.91 2.66 -9.93
C MET A 63 -12.68 1.19 -9.53
N ASN A 64 -11.91 0.95 -8.48
CA ASN A 64 -11.65 -0.38 -7.96
C ASN A 64 -12.95 -1.01 -7.42
N ALA A 65 -13.73 -0.24 -6.67
CA ALA A 65 -15.00 -0.71 -6.13
C ALA A 65 -15.97 -1.11 -7.25
N ASP A 66 -16.02 -0.35 -8.32
CA ASP A 66 -16.88 -0.64 -9.48
C ASP A 66 -16.47 -1.97 -10.14
N VAL A 67 -15.19 -2.21 -10.32
CA VAL A 67 -14.68 -3.45 -10.90
C VAL A 67 -14.96 -4.65 -10.01
N MET A 68 -14.80 -4.48 -8.69
CA MET A 68 -15.00 -5.55 -7.71
C MET A 68 -16.47 -5.79 -7.38
N GLY A 69 -17.35 -4.86 -7.74
CA GLY A 69 -18.74 -4.87 -7.29
C GLY A 69 -18.88 -4.57 -5.80
N ALA A 70 -17.90 -3.91 -5.21
CA ALA A 70 -17.91 -3.57 -3.78
C ALA A 70 -18.77 -2.33 -3.53
N LYS A 71 -19.43 -2.31 -2.35
CA LYS A 71 -20.27 -1.19 -1.94
C LYS A 71 -19.55 -0.21 -1.01
N SER A 72 -18.36 -0.55 -0.55
CA SER A 72 -17.57 0.25 0.37
C SER A 72 -16.18 0.51 -0.22
N ASP A 73 -15.42 1.38 0.44
CA ASP A 73 -14.07 1.73 0.01
C ASP A 73 -13.12 0.52 0.12
N PRO A 74 -12.63 -0.04 -1.00
CA PRO A 74 -11.70 -1.16 -0.96
C PRO A 74 -10.31 -0.80 -0.41
N PHE A 75 -10.01 0.49 -0.25
CA PHE A 75 -8.75 0.95 0.32
C PHE A 75 -8.82 1.20 1.82
N TYR A 76 -9.97 0.97 2.44
CA TYR A 76 -10.19 1.11 3.89
C TYR A 76 -9.77 2.49 4.43
N GLY A 77 -9.93 3.53 3.63
CA GLY A 77 -9.60 4.90 4.04
C GLY A 77 -8.12 5.25 3.98
N ALA A 78 -7.28 4.43 3.35
CA ALA A 78 -5.86 4.73 3.22
C ALA A 78 -5.63 6.04 2.45
N SER A 79 -4.69 6.86 2.94
CA SER A 79 -4.38 8.18 2.37
C SER A 79 -3.34 8.13 1.24
N THR A 80 -2.67 7.00 1.09
CA THR A 80 -1.60 6.81 0.12
C THR A 80 -1.79 5.51 -0.65
#